data_f1956b2ecdd146e9f975e31298025c40
#
_entry.id   f1956b2ecdd146e9f975e31298025c40
#
_cell.length_a   1.000
_cell.length_b   1.000
_cell.length_c   1.000
_cell.angle_alpha   90.00
_cell.angle_beta   90.00
_cell.angle_gamma   90.00
#
_symmetry.space_group_name_H-M   'P 1'
#
loop_
_entity.id
_entity.type
_entity.pdbx_description
1 polymer ?
#
loop_
_entity_poly.entity_id
_entity_poly.type
_entity_poly.pdbx_seq_one_letter_code
_entity_poly.pdbx_strand_id
1 'polypeptide(L)'
;MKHALLIGCGNARGDKIIRGCEVSGFTVTNIGSSLSPKSSVKNISINWDDLDITELHKILKTIKSPIDFIFFNQNASSLSQSDFQQQKKTLDLWSLVKSWSKSYWLSCQMPYFLIQTLGTKISADAKIGWMLSTYIDKDKQGVWDHPDYSGYKFTNYLIMKSMSEKYQCFGINPEFDGKDKIEEIIKNVCNGTKKCNGEIF
;
A
#
# COMPACT_ATOMS: atom_id res chain seq x y z
N MET A 1 -7.23 5.32 -22.10
CA MET A 1 -7.73 5.68 -20.75
C MET A 1 -6.72 5.12 -19.76
N LYS A 2 -6.20 5.94 -18.85
CA LYS A 2 -5.20 5.52 -17.86
C LYS A 2 -5.84 4.61 -16.81
N HIS A 3 -5.07 3.65 -16.29
CA HIS A 3 -5.55 2.67 -15.33
C HIS A 3 -4.76 2.71 -14.02
N ALA A 4 -5.47 2.82 -12.90
CA ALA A 4 -4.93 2.76 -11.54
C ALA A 4 -5.29 1.42 -10.89
N LEU A 5 -4.29 0.72 -10.38
CA LEU A 5 -4.43 -0.47 -9.54
C LEU A 5 -4.13 -0.10 -8.09
N LEU A 6 -5.13 -0.18 -7.24
CA LEU A 6 -5.05 0.19 -5.83
C LEU A 6 -5.16 -1.04 -4.95
N ILE A 7 -4.35 -1.12 -3.91
CA ILE A 7 -4.32 -2.25 -2.99
C ILE A 7 -4.69 -1.77 -1.58
N GLY A 8 -5.81 -2.30 -1.04
CA GLY A 8 -6.29 -1.96 0.31
C GLY A 8 -6.94 -0.59 0.43
N CYS A 9 -7.55 -0.07 -0.63
CA CYS A 9 -8.17 1.26 -0.66
C CYS A 9 -9.68 1.27 -0.38
N GLY A 10 -10.22 0.29 0.33
CA GLY A 10 -11.64 0.22 0.71
C GLY A 10 -12.03 1.00 1.98
N ASN A 11 -11.16 1.82 2.54
CA ASN A 11 -11.39 2.61 3.76
C ASN A 11 -11.40 4.12 3.45
N ALA A 12 -11.71 4.96 4.45
CA ALA A 12 -11.81 6.42 4.29
C ALA A 12 -10.53 7.07 3.74
N ARG A 13 -9.33 6.55 4.08
CA ARG A 13 -8.06 7.01 3.51
C ARG A 13 -7.93 6.59 2.06
N GLY A 14 -8.30 5.35 1.75
CA GLY A 14 -8.33 4.83 0.39
C GLY A 14 -9.30 5.56 -0.51
N ASP A 15 -10.42 6.05 0.01
CA ASP A 15 -11.37 6.86 -0.76
C ASP A 15 -10.74 8.17 -1.27
N LYS A 16 -9.87 8.81 -0.49
CA LYS A 16 -9.11 9.99 -0.93
C LYS A 16 -8.13 9.65 -2.06
N ILE A 17 -7.48 8.47 -1.99
CA ILE A 17 -6.59 7.98 -3.05
C ILE A 17 -7.40 7.73 -4.33
N ILE A 18 -8.55 7.06 -4.21
CA ILE A 18 -9.46 6.78 -5.32
C ILE A 18 -9.89 8.10 -6.00
N ARG A 19 -10.33 9.09 -5.22
CA ARG A 19 -10.75 10.39 -5.75
C ARG A 19 -9.62 11.09 -6.51
N GLY A 20 -8.40 11.11 -5.94
CA GLY A 20 -7.24 11.70 -6.61
C GLY A 20 -6.94 11.06 -7.97
N CYS A 21 -7.13 9.74 -8.09
CA CYS A 21 -7.00 9.03 -9.37
C CYS A 21 -8.14 9.38 -10.33
N GLU A 22 -9.40 9.35 -9.87
CA GLU A 22 -10.59 9.63 -10.70
C GLU A 22 -10.57 11.03 -11.28
N VAL A 23 -10.28 12.05 -10.47
CA VAL A 23 -10.21 13.45 -10.95
C VAL A 23 -9.03 13.68 -11.91
N SER A 24 -8.07 12.78 -11.93
CA SER A 24 -6.95 12.77 -12.88
C SER A 24 -7.22 11.91 -14.13
N GLY A 25 -8.45 11.41 -14.31
CA GLY A 25 -8.89 10.66 -15.49
C GLY A 25 -8.49 9.19 -15.53
N PHE A 26 -8.20 8.59 -14.38
CA PHE A 26 -7.91 7.16 -14.29
C PHE A 26 -9.17 6.33 -14.07
N THR A 27 -9.25 5.18 -14.72
CA THR A 27 -10.12 4.10 -14.28
C THR A 27 -9.47 3.37 -13.11
N VAL A 28 -10.26 2.99 -12.10
CA VAL A 28 -9.72 2.43 -10.86
C VAL A 28 -10.14 0.96 -10.69
N THR A 29 -9.16 0.11 -10.40
CA THR A 29 -9.36 -1.24 -9.85
C THR A 29 -8.82 -1.27 -8.43
N ASN A 30 -9.66 -1.64 -7.45
CA ASN A 30 -9.25 -1.82 -6.06
C ASN A 30 -9.25 -3.31 -5.70
N ILE A 31 -8.14 -3.79 -5.13
CA ILE A 31 -8.00 -5.15 -4.57
C ILE A 31 -7.92 -5.02 -3.05
N GLY A 32 -8.81 -5.70 -2.33
CA GLY A 32 -8.79 -5.66 -0.87
C GLY A 32 -9.93 -6.41 -0.21
N SER A 33 -9.85 -6.58 1.11
CA SER A 33 -10.94 -7.15 1.92
C SER A 33 -12.09 -6.17 2.11
N SER A 34 -11.78 -4.85 2.16
CA SER A 34 -12.77 -3.79 2.16
C SER A 34 -12.93 -3.24 0.75
N LEU A 35 -14.17 -3.13 0.31
CA LEU A 35 -14.50 -2.67 -1.03
C LEU A 35 -14.87 -1.19 -1.02
N SER A 36 -14.53 -0.48 -2.09
CA SER A 36 -15.02 0.89 -2.28
C SER A 36 -16.53 0.85 -2.57
N PRO A 37 -17.35 1.71 -1.95
CA PRO A 37 -18.78 1.80 -2.24
C PRO A 37 -19.07 2.47 -3.59
N LYS A 38 -18.07 3.02 -4.27
CA LYS A 38 -18.25 3.73 -5.54
C LYS A 38 -18.48 2.77 -6.70
N SER A 39 -19.53 2.97 -7.46
CA SER A 39 -19.87 2.18 -8.64
C SER A 39 -18.86 2.31 -9.80
N SER A 40 -18.10 3.42 -9.83
CA SER A 40 -17.03 3.68 -10.80
C SER A 40 -15.77 2.83 -10.56
N VAL A 41 -15.63 2.22 -9.37
CA VAL A 41 -14.47 1.42 -9.00
C VAL A 41 -14.73 -0.05 -9.25
N LYS A 42 -13.85 -0.70 -10.02
CA LYS A 42 -13.85 -2.16 -10.12
C LYS A 42 -13.22 -2.74 -8.86
N ASN A 43 -14.05 -3.33 -8.01
CA ASN A 43 -13.58 -4.02 -6.81
C ASN A 43 -13.27 -5.49 -7.07
N ILE A 44 -12.13 -5.95 -6.53
CA ILE A 44 -11.76 -7.37 -6.45
C ILE A 44 -11.61 -7.69 -4.98
N SER A 45 -12.57 -8.48 -4.45
CA SER A 45 -12.53 -8.90 -3.05
C SER A 45 -11.51 -10.01 -2.85
N ILE A 46 -10.70 -9.87 -1.81
CA ILE A 46 -9.77 -10.91 -1.39
C ILE A 46 -9.85 -11.11 0.13
N ASN A 47 -9.63 -12.32 0.57
CA ASN A 47 -9.39 -12.61 1.98
C ASN A 47 -7.89 -12.60 2.24
N TRP A 48 -7.40 -11.61 2.98
CA TRP A 48 -5.97 -11.50 3.31
C TRP A 48 -5.45 -12.68 4.14
N ASP A 49 -6.35 -13.40 4.84
CA ASP A 49 -5.98 -14.54 5.69
C ASP A 49 -5.66 -15.78 4.87
N ASP A 50 -6.32 -15.94 3.73
CA ASP A 50 -6.20 -17.09 2.83
C ASP A 50 -5.39 -16.78 1.58
N LEU A 51 -4.91 -15.52 1.42
CA LEU A 51 -4.18 -15.10 0.24
C LEU A 51 -2.80 -15.75 0.19
N ASP A 52 -2.62 -16.65 -0.76
CA ASP A 52 -1.32 -17.18 -1.15
C ASP A 52 -0.84 -16.62 -2.50
N ILE A 53 0.38 -16.98 -2.88
CA ILE A 53 1.00 -16.57 -4.15
C ILE A 53 0.18 -17.04 -5.35
N THR A 54 -0.41 -18.24 -5.29
CA THR A 54 -1.17 -18.83 -6.39
C THR A 54 -2.46 -18.05 -6.62
N GLU A 55 -3.16 -17.73 -5.55
CA GLU A 55 -4.39 -16.93 -5.61
C GLU A 55 -4.11 -15.51 -6.10
N LEU A 56 -3.08 -14.88 -5.56
CA LEU A 56 -2.63 -13.56 -6.03
C LEU A 56 -2.32 -13.59 -7.52
N HIS A 57 -1.61 -14.61 -8.00
CA HIS A 57 -1.28 -14.75 -9.43
C HIS A 57 -2.53 -14.89 -10.32
N LYS A 58 -3.53 -15.68 -9.90
CA LYS A 58 -4.82 -15.79 -10.61
C LYS A 58 -5.51 -14.43 -10.71
N ILE A 59 -5.58 -13.70 -9.60
CA ILE A 59 -6.17 -12.36 -9.57
C ILE A 59 -5.44 -11.42 -10.53
N LEU A 60 -4.11 -11.38 -10.48
CA LEU A 60 -3.29 -10.50 -11.32
C LEU A 60 -3.43 -10.79 -12.81
N LYS A 61 -3.70 -12.05 -13.20
CA LYS A 61 -4.01 -12.40 -14.60
C LYS A 61 -5.27 -11.71 -15.12
N THR A 62 -6.25 -11.45 -14.24
CA THR A 62 -7.51 -10.77 -14.62
C THR A 62 -7.36 -9.26 -14.80
N ILE A 63 -6.27 -8.68 -14.33
CA ILE A 63 -6.01 -7.24 -14.44
C ILE A 63 -5.65 -6.91 -15.89
N LYS A 64 -6.40 -5.97 -16.44
CA LYS A 64 -6.13 -5.45 -17.80
C LYS A 64 -4.90 -4.54 -17.79
N SER A 65 -4.14 -4.57 -18.84
CA SER A 65 -2.99 -3.69 -19.10
C SER A 65 -3.36 -2.61 -20.13
N PRO A 66 -2.63 -1.50 -20.18
CA PRO A 66 -1.52 -1.13 -19.29
C PRO A 66 -1.99 -0.62 -17.92
N ILE A 67 -1.11 -0.71 -16.93
CA ILE A 67 -1.30 -0.13 -15.59
C ILE A 67 -0.37 1.07 -15.49
N ASP A 68 -0.95 2.25 -15.28
CA ASP A 68 -0.22 3.52 -15.26
C ASP A 68 0.03 4.06 -13.84
N PHE A 69 -0.69 3.49 -12.86
CA PHE A 69 -0.56 3.88 -11.46
C PHE A 69 -0.82 2.68 -10.54
N ILE A 70 0.05 2.48 -9.56
CA ILE A 70 -0.14 1.45 -8.50
C ILE A 70 -0.02 2.14 -7.15
N PHE A 71 -0.89 1.82 -6.20
CA PHE A 71 -0.77 2.34 -4.85
C PHE A 71 -1.07 1.28 -3.79
N PHE A 72 -0.14 1.14 -2.84
CA PHE A 72 -0.22 0.22 -1.71
C PHE A 72 -0.66 0.98 -0.46
N ASN A 73 -1.94 0.84 -0.07
CA ASN A 73 -2.53 1.45 1.13
C ASN A 73 -2.77 0.44 2.25
N GLN A 74 -2.46 -0.85 2.02
CA GLN A 74 -2.70 -1.85 3.04
C GLN A 74 -1.91 -1.55 4.31
N ASN A 75 -2.59 -1.74 5.43
CA ASN A 75 -2.03 -1.68 6.76
C ASN A 75 -2.31 -3.01 7.44
N ALA A 76 -1.33 -3.88 7.43
CA ALA A 76 -1.43 -5.20 8.03
C ALA A 76 -0.98 -5.17 9.50
N SER A 77 -1.37 -4.17 10.27
CA SER A 77 -1.22 -4.32 11.72
C SER A 77 -2.23 -5.36 12.18
N SER A 78 -1.73 -6.53 12.50
CA SER A 78 -2.54 -7.64 12.99
C SER A 78 -3.07 -7.44 14.40
N LEU A 79 -2.57 -6.42 15.09
CA LEU A 79 -2.95 -6.10 16.47
C LEU A 79 -3.34 -4.63 16.54
N SER A 80 -4.55 -4.34 16.98
CA SER A 80 -4.88 -2.99 17.42
C SER A 80 -4.00 -2.62 18.62
N GLN A 81 -3.77 -1.35 18.85
CA GLN A 81 -2.96 -0.90 19.99
C GLN A 81 -3.53 -1.40 21.33
N SER A 82 -4.85 -1.51 21.42
CA SER A 82 -5.55 -2.10 22.58
C SER A 82 -5.30 -3.61 22.69
N ASP A 83 -5.31 -4.33 21.58
CA ASP A 83 -5.06 -5.76 21.57
C ASP A 83 -3.61 -6.08 21.96
N PHE A 84 -2.64 -5.31 21.50
CA PHE A 84 -1.24 -5.49 21.86
C PHE A 84 -0.98 -5.28 23.35
N GLN A 85 -1.59 -4.26 23.97
CA GLN A 85 -1.47 -4.01 25.41
C GLN A 85 -2.16 -5.10 26.25
N GLN A 86 -3.28 -5.63 25.77
CA GLN A 86 -4.03 -6.69 26.45
C GLN A 86 -3.39 -8.06 26.23
N GLN A 87 -2.83 -8.32 25.06
CA GLN A 87 -2.20 -9.57 24.66
C GLN A 87 -0.76 -9.73 25.16
N LYS A 88 -0.07 -8.66 25.58
CA LYS A 88 1.24 -8.74 26.24
C LYS A 88 1.24 -9.71 27.44
N LYS A 89 0.08 -10.00 28.03
CA LYS A 89 -0.06 -10.91 29.16
C LYS A 89 -0.37 -12.36 28.81
N THR A 90 -0.75 -12.67 27.57
CA THR A 90 -1.33 -13.98 27.18
C THR A 90 -0.84 -14.54 25.85
N LEU A 91 -0.08 -13.78 25.04
CA LEU A 91 0.40 -14.26 23.74
C LEU A 91 1.51 -15.29 23.92
N ASP A 92 1.26 -16.48 23.38
CA ASP A 92 2.35 -17.41 23.15
C ASP A 92 3.26 -16.92 22.00
N LEU A 93 4.52 -17.33 22.03
CA LEU A 93 5.54 -16.95 21.06
C LEU A 93 5.12 -17.29 19.61
N TRP A 94 4.40 -18.39 19.42
CA TRP A 94 3.97 -18.84 18.10
C TRP A 94 2.91 -17.94 17.49
N SER A 95 1.96 -17.48 18.26
CA SER A 95 0.96 -16.49 17.82
C SER A 95 1.60 -15.18 17.41
N LEU A 96 2.62 -14.73 18.15
CA LEU A 96 3.40 -13.54 17.81
C LEU A 96 4.17 -13.73 16.49
N VAL A 97 4.86 -14.85 16.31
CA VAL A 97 5.62 -15.16 15.09
C VAL A 97 4.69 -15.25 13.88
N LYS A 98 3.53 -15.90 13.99
CA LYS A 98 2.53 -15.96 12.91
C LYS A 98 2.02 -14.58 12.52
N SER A 99 1.70 -13.76 13.50
CA SER A 99 1.26 -12.38 13.29
C SER A 99 2.32 -11.54 12.55
N TRP A 100 3.57 -11.64 12.98
CA TRP A 100 4.70 -10.96 12.32
C TRP A 100 4.92 -11.43 10.89
N SER A 101 4.96 -12.74 10.69
CA SER A 101 5.17 -13.34 9.37
C SER A 101 4.08 -12.89 8.39
N LYS A 102 2.82 -12.88 8.84
CA LYS A 102 1.68 -12.41 8.04
C LYS A 102 1.78 -10.93 7.73
N SER A 103 2.05 -10.10 8.72
CA SER A 103 2.19 -8.65 8.54
C SER A 103 3.34 -8.31 7.61
N TYR A 104 4.46 -9.00 7.73
CA TYR A 104 5.61 -8.84 6.85
C TYR A 104 5.30 -9.29 5.42
N TRP A 105 4.65 -10.45 5.26
CA TRP A 105 4.18 -10.91 3.95
C TRP A 105 3.29 -9.88 3.26
N LEU A 106 2.22 -9.48 3.91
CA LEU A 106 1.24 -8.56 3.31
C LEU A 106 1.80 -7.16 3.04
N SER A 107 2.64 -6.65 3.94
CA SER A 107 3.13 -5.28 3.84
C SER A 107 4.37 -5.13 2.98
N CYS A 108 5.24 -6.12 2.93
CA CYS A 108 6.54 -6.02 2.28
C CYS A 108 6.68 -6.96 1.08
N GLN A 109 6.51 -8.26 1.31
CA GLN A 109 6.77 -9.26 0.26
C GLN A 109 5.71 -9.22 -0.84
N MET A 110 4.43 -9.11 -0.49
CA MET A 110 3.34 -9.09 -1.47
C MET A 110 3.41 -7.89 -2.43
N PRO A 111 3.64 -6.64 -2.00
CA PRO A 111 3.85 -5.53 -2.91
C PRO A 111 4.99 -5.75 -3.90
N TYR A 112 6.14 -6.22 -3.41
CA TYR A 112 7.27 -6.54 -4.26
C TYR A 112 6.91 -7.64 -5.28
N PHE A 113 6.33 -8.74 -4.82
CA PHE A 113 5.92 -9.86 -5.65
C PHE A 113 4.87 -9.44 -6.70
N LEU A 114 3.91 -8.61 -6.30
CA LEU A 114 2.87 -8.08 -7.19
C LEU A 114 3.50 -7.29 -8.35
N ILE A 115 4.43 -6.38 -8.06
CA ILE A 115 5.11 -5.60 -9.09
C ILE A 115 5.90 -6.51 -10.04
N GLN A 116 6.63 -7.50 -9.51
CA GLN A 116 7.37 -8.46 -10.33
C GLN A 116 6.44 -9.29 -11.23
N THR A 117 5.31 -9.73 -10.68
CA THR A 117 4.33 -10.55 -11.43
C THR A 117 3.61 -9.76 -12.51
N LEU A 118 3.28 -8.51 -12.26
CA LEU A 118 2.65 -7.63 -13.25
C LEU A 118 3.60 -7.33 -14.42
N GLY A 119 4.91 -7.17 -14.14
CA GLY A 119 5.94 -7.09 -15.16
C GLY A 119 5.58 -6.16 -16.33
N THR A 120 5.41 -6.75 -17.52
CA THR A 120 5.09 -6.03 -18.76
C THR A 120 3.69 -5.37 -18.79
N LYS A 121 2.82 -5.66 -17.83
CA LYS A 121 1.53 -4.95 -17.69
C LYS A 121 1.68 -3.55 -17.11
N ILE A 122 2.81 -3.24 -16.47
CA ILE A 122 3.11 -1.93 -15.93
C ILE A 122 3.66 -1.05 -17.04
N SER A 123 3.05 0.11 -17.26
CA SER A 123 3.53 1.10 -18.23
C SER A 123 4.95 1.57 -17.86
N ALA A 124 5.76 1.91 -18.87
CA ALA A 124 7.13 2.40 -18.63
C ALA A 124 7.17 3.66 -17.74
N ASP A 125 6.15 4.52 -17.87
CA ASP A 125 6.01 5.76 -17.08
C ASP A 125 5.09 5.60 -15.86
N ALA A 126 4.77 4.35 -15.47
CA ALA A 126 3.89 4.09 -14.33
C ALA A 126 4.47 4.64 -13.03
N LYS A 127 3.57 5.15 -12.20
CA LYS A 127 3.91 5.66 -10.87
C LYS A 127 3.47 4.67 -9.82
N ILE A 128 4.36 4.38 -8.88
CA ILE A 128 4.12 3.37 -7.83
C ILE A 128 4.27 4.02 -6.47
N GLY A 129 3.19 4.01 -5.68
CA GLY A 129 3.13 4.67 -4.39
C GLY A 129 2.89 3.72 -3.22
N TRP A 130 3.39 4.12 -2.05
CA TRP A 130 3.19 3.43 -0.77
C TRP A 130 2.65 4.36 0.30
N MET A 131 1.70 3.88 1.09
CA MET A 131 1.36 4.53 2.34
C MET A 131 2.41 4.17 3.38
N LEU A 132 3.23 5.16 3.73
CA LEU A 132 4.26 5.05 4.75
C LEU A 132 3.73 5.48 6.14
N SER A 133 4.63 5.77 7.05
CA SER A 133 4.35 6.30 8.40
C SER A 133 5.56 7.04 8.91
N THR A 134 5.39 7.94 9.86
CA THR A 134 6.50 8.58 10.60
C THR A 134 7.36 7.58 11.36
N TYR A 135 6.86 6.36 11.59
CA TYR A 135 7.64 5.25 12.16
C TYR A 135 8.80 4.76 11.27
N ILE A 136 8.98 5.33 10.08
CA ILE A 136 10.22 5.15 9.30
C ILE A 136 11.37 6.03 9.81
N ASP A 137 11.08 7.05 10.60
CA ASP A 137 12.07 7.90 11.23
C ASP A 137 12.51 7.28 12.56
N LYS A 138 13.76 6.82 12.61
CA LYS A 138 14.36 6.15 13.78
C LYS A 138 14.42 7.03 15.03
N ASP A 139 14.42 8.35 14.83
CA ASP A 139 14.57 9.31 15.92
C ASP A 139 13.21 9.74 16.49
N LYS A 140 12.12 9.26 15.92
CA LYS A 140 10.78 9.58 16.39
C LYS A 140 10.42 8.79 17.65
N GLN A 141 9.86 9.50 18.63
CA GLN A 141 9.32 8.89 19.84
C GLN A 141 8.23 7.86 19.49
N GLY A 142 8.27 6.69 20.10
CA GLY A 142 7.28 5.62 19.91
C GLY A 142 7.63 4.58 18.83
N VAL A 143 8.71 4.76 18.06
CA VAL A 143 9.17 3.74 17.09
C VAL A 143 9.39 2.38 17.76
N TRP A 144 9.91 2.37 18.99
CA TRP A 144 10.21 1.16 19.75
C TRP A 144 8.98 0.56 20.46
N ASP A 145 7.87 1.30 20.56
CA ASP A 145 6.64 0.78 21.16
C ASP A 145 5.92 -0.21 20.25
N HIS A 146 6.20 -0.12 18.94
CA HIS A 146 5.62 -0.99 17.90
C HIS A 146 6.70 -1.46 16.92
N PRO A 147 7.65 -2.29 17.35
CA PRO A 147 8.81 -2.67 16.53
C PRO A 147 8.43 -3.43 15.26
N ASP A 148 7.36 -4.23 15.29
CA ASP A 148 6.78 -4.93 14.14
C ASP A 148 6.27 -3.94 13.09
N TYR A 149 5.43 -2.99 13.50
CA TYR A 149 4.89 -1.95 12.63
C TYR A 149 6.00 -1.09 12.03
N SER A 150 6.92 -0.63 12.87
CA SER A 150 8.07 0.18 12.46
C SER A 150 8.96 -0.59 11.48
N GLY A 151 9.22 -1.86 11.77
CA GLY A 151 10.06 -2.73 10.95
C GLY A 151 9.51 -2.90 9.53
N TYR A 152 8.24 -3.22 9.35
CA TYR A 152 7.72 -3.40 8.00
C TYR A 152 7.48 -2.06 7.27
N LYS A 153 7.16 -0.95 7.97
CA LYS A 153 7.08 0.38 7.34
C LYS A 153 8.45 0.85 6.85
N PHE A 154 9.50 0.61 7.63
CA PHE A 154 10.86 0.87 7.19
C PHE A 154 11.27 -0.02 6.01
N THR A 155 10.91 -1.29 6.02
CA THR A 155 11.15 -2.19 4.88
C THR A 155 10.42 -1.71 3.62
N ASN A 156 9.17 -1.25 3.73
CA ASN A 156 8.44 -0.64 2.61
C ASN A 156 9.17 0.57 2.04
N TYR A 157 9.71 1.41 2.91
CA TYR A 157 10.52 2.56 2.49
C TYR A 157 11.76 2.10 1.70
N LEU A 158 12.49 1.10 2.17
CA LEU A 158 13.66 0.56 1.48
C LEU A 158 13.29 -0.08 0.12
N ILE A 159 12.20 -0.82 0.05
CA ILE A 159 11.67 -1.39 -1.20
C ILE A 159 11.35 -0.27 -2.19
N MET A 160 10.62 0.75 -1.75
CA MET A 160 10.30 1.93 -2.56
C MET A 160 11.56 2.59 -3.12
N LYS A 161 12.58 2.82 -2.27
CA LYS A 161 13.85 3.43 -2.67
C LYS A 161 14.59 2.57 -3.70
N SER A 162 14.69 1.27 -3.47
CA SER A 162 15.33 0.33 -4.40
C SER A 162 14.58 0.29 -5.74
N MET A 163 13.25 0.30 -5.73
CA MET A 163 12.46 0.27 -6.95
C MET A 163 12.45 1.60 -7.70
N SER A 164 12.82 2.71 -7.06
CA SER A 164 12.90 4.02 -7.71
C SER A 164 14.01 4.11 -8.77
N GLU A 165 14.93 3.15 -8.80
CA GLU A 165 15.91 3.02 -9.89
C GLU A 165 15.27 2.59 -11.22
N LYS A 166 14.13 1.91 -11.15
CA LYS A 166 13.43 1.35 -12.32
C LYS A 166 12.09 2.01 -12.62
N TYR A 167 11.39 2.45 -11.58
CA TYR A 167 10.03 3.00 -11.67
C TYR A 167 9.95 4.38 -11.00
N GLN A 168 8.95 5.15 -11.35
CA GLN A 168 8.64 6.41 -10.67
C GLN A 168 7.98 6.11 -9.32
N CYS A 169 8.78 5.89 -8.27
CA CYS A 169 8.30 5.53 -6.95
C CYS A 169 8.15 6.71 -6.01
N PHE A 170 7.17 6.66 -5.09
CA PHE A 170 6.95 7.68 -4.07
C PHE A 170 6.28 7.09 -2.82
N GLY A 171 6.44 7.76 -1.71
CA GLY A 171 5.75 7.47 -0.45
C GLY A 171 4.83 8.61 -0.03
N ILE A 172 3.75 8.29 0.67
CA ILE A 172 2.94 9.28 1.38
C ILE A 172 3.04 8.99 2.86
N ASN A 173 3.49 9.99 3.62
CA ASN A 173 3.43 9.95 5.06
C ASN A 173 2.27 10.84 5.53
N PRO A 174 1.14 10.27 5.96
CA PRO A 174 -0.07 11.03 6.28
C PRO A 174 0.08 11.95 7.50
N GLU A 175 1.19 11.84 8.23
CA GLU A 175 1.45 12.66 9.40
C GLU A 175 2.28 13.92 9.07
N PHE A 176 3.05 13.93 7.97
CA PHE A 176 3.83 15.09 7.58
C PHE A 176 2.98 16.24 7.04
N ASP A 177 1.98 15.92 6.22
CA ASP A 177 1.21 16.93 5.48
C ASP A 177 -0.28 17.02 5.89
N GLY A 178 -0.67 16.28 6.93
CA GLY A 178 -2.07 16.19 7.34
C GLY A 178 -2.91 15.25 6.47
N LYS A 179 -3.85 14.57 7.11
CA LYS A 179 -4.73 13.57 6.47
C LYS A 179 -5.55 14.11 5.29
N ASP A 180 -5.67 15.45 5.18
CA ASP A 180 -6.53 16.09 4.18
C ASP A 180 -5.85 16.32 2.83
N LYS A 181 -4.52 16.26 2.76
CA LYS A 181 -3.78 16.48 1.51
C LYS A 181 -3.57 15.25 0.63
N ILE A 182 -3.95 14.04 1.08
CA ILE A 182 -3.71 12.80 0.33
C ILE A 182 -4.30 12.88 -1.09
N GLU A 183 -5.54 13.34 -1.22
CA GLU A 183 -6.20 13.47 -2.53
C GLU A 183 -5.43 14.42 -3.45
N GLU A 184 -5.00 15.57 -2.93
CA GLU A 184 -4.22 16.55 -3.68
C GLU A 184 -2.85 16.00 -4.09
N ILE A 185 -2.15 15.30 -3.18
CA ILE A 185 -0.87 14.65 -3.48
C ILE A 185 -1.04 13.65 -4.63
N ILE A 186 -2.03 12.76 -4.53
CA ILE A 186 -2.31 11.76 -5.58
C ILE A 186 -2.64 12.45 -6.91
N LYS A 187 -3.49 13.47 -6.92
CA LYS A 187 -3.80 14.25 -8.11
C LYS A 187 -2.53 14.85 -8.74
N ASN A 188 -1.69 15.48 -7.94
CA ASN A 188 -0.47 16.12 -8.42
C ASN A 188 0.54 15.11 -8.96
N VAL A 189 0.67 13.95 -8.32
CA VAL A 189 1.47 12.82 -8.82
C VAL A 189 0.88 12.31 -10.14
N CYS A 190 -0.40 12.02 -10.20
CA CYS A 190 -1.07 11.50 -11.40
C CYS A 190 -0.91 12.44 -12.61
N ASN A 191 -0.99 13.76 -12.39
CA ASN A 191 -0.87 14.77 -13.42
C ASN A 191 0.59 15.13 -13.77
N GLY A 192 1.58 14.56 -13.07
CA GLY A 192 3.00 14.81 -13.33
C GLY A 192 3.54 16.14 -12.79
N THR A 193 2.77 16.85 -11.96
CA THR A 193 3.20 18.10 -11.32
C THR A 193 4.12 17.86 -10.13
N LYS A 194 4.08 16.66 -9.53
CA LYS A 194 5.05 16.18 -8.53
C LYS A 194 5.92 15.08 -9.12
N LYS A 195 7.24 15.19 -8.93
CA LYS A 195 8.22 14.17 -9.32
C LYS A 195 8.18 13.00 -8.33
N CYS A 196 8.44 11.80 -8.82
CA CYS A 196 8.38 10.55 -8.05
C CYS A 196 9.72 9.79 -8.16
N ASN A 197 10.76 10.28 -7.51
CA ASN A 197 12.09 9.66 -7.52
C ASN A 197 12.47 9.11 -6.14
N GLY A 198 11.58 8.31 -5.54
CA GLY A 198 11.72 7.82 -4.17
C GLY A 198 11.47 8.91 -3.13
N GLU A 199 10.74 9.98 -3.47
CA GLU A 199 10.38 11.05 -2.56
C GLU A 199 9.26 10.64 -1.61
N ILE A 200 9.20 11.26 -0.44
CA ILE A 200 8.13 11.11 0.55
C ILE A 200 7.39 12.45 0.64
N PHE A 201 6.08 12.40 0.53
CA PHE A 201 5.18 13.52 0.64
C PHE A 201 4.37 13.47 1.93
#